data_98f59dd56f68292579fd3558e523cafd
#
_entry.id   98f59dd56f68292579fd3558e523cafd
#
_cell.length_a   1.000
_cell.length_b   1.000
_cell.length_c   1.000
_cell.angle_alpha   90.00
_cell.angle_beta   90.00
_cell.angle_gamma   90.00
#
_symmetry.space_group_name_H-M   'P 1'
#
loop_
_entity.id
_entity.type
_entity.pdbx_description
1 polymer ?
#
loop_
_entity_poly.entity_id
_entity_poly.type
_entity_poly.pdbx_seq_one_letter_code
_entity_poly.pdbx_strand_id
1 'polypeptide(L)'
;MSELSNAISEEGPPPFARRVLDIIDRIPPGRVMAYGLIADTVDAHPRLVGRVMTHWADETQWHRVVYANGTPATCHGNNALVLLRGEGTPMHGDLVDLVHALWDG
;
A
#
# COMPACT_ATOMS: atom_id res chain seq x y z
N MET A 1 -18.55 -1.85 29.66
CA MET A 1 -18.39 -1.70 29.11
C MET A 1 -17.87 -2.20 28.23
N SER A 2 -18.04 -2.78 27.98
CA SER A 2 -17.69 -3.16 27.09
C SER A 2 -17.36 -2.48 26.19
N GLU A 3 -17.88 -1.71 26.29
CA GLU A 3 -17.62 -0.76 25.45
C GLU A 3 -16.25 -0.60 25.17
N LEU A 4 -15.44 -1.02 25.96
CA LEU A 4 -14.07 -0.85 25.74
C LEU A 4 -13.61 -1.52 24.52
N SER A 5 -14.07 -2.71 24.25
CA SER A 5 -13.64 -3.38 23.05
C SER A 5 -14.09 -2.63 21.84
N ASN A 6 -15.20 -1.98 21.91
CA ASN A 6 -15.64 -1.19 20.80
C ASN A 6 -14.74 -0.02 20.58
N ALA A 7 -14.30 0.58 21.64
CA ALA A 7 -13.41 1.71 21.50
C ALA A 7 -12.11 1.30 20.86
N ILE A 8 -11.62 0.12 21.17
CA ILE A 8 -10.40 -0.32 20.55
C ILE A 8 -10.55 -0.47 19.06
N SER A 9 -11.65 -1.06 18.63
CA SER A 9 -11.82 -1.22 17.19
C SER A 9 -12.03 0.11 16.52
N GLU A 10 -12.56 1.08 17.23
CA GLU A 10 -12.78 2.38 16.66
C GLU A 10 -11.53 3.21 16.58
N GLU A 11 -10.48 2.78 17.24
CA GLU A 11 -9.25 3.54 17.24
C GLU A 11 -8.36 3.24 16.07
N GLY A 12 -8.81 2.40 15.18
CA GLY A 12 -8.10 2.17 13.93
C GLY A 12 -7.09 1.04 14.00
N PRO A 13 -6.10 1.06 13.12
CA PRO A 13 -5.21 -0.09 12.94
C PRO A 13 -4.31 -0.34 14.14
N PRO A 14 -3.99 -1.61 14.41
CA PRO A 14 -3.02 -1.95 15.43
C PRO A 14 -1.62 -1.42 15.07
N PRO A 15 -0.69 -1.38 16.03
CA PRO A 15 0.61 -0.74 15.80
C PRO A 15 1.37 -1.23 14.57
N PHE A 16 1.38 -2.52 14.29
CA PHE A 16 2.06 -3.02 13.11
C PHE A 16 1.43 -2.45 11.83
N ALA A 17 0.11 -2.51 11.76
CA ALA A 17 -0.60 -1.99 10.60
C ALA A 17 -0.35 -0.49 10.46
N ARG A 18 -0.33 0.24 11.56
CA ARG A 18 -0.06 1.68 11.53
C ARG A 18 1.32 1.97 10.94
N ARG A 19 2.32 1.18 11.28
CA ARG A 19 3.66 1.38 10.72
C ARG A 19 3.65 1.19 9.20
N VAL A 20 2.96 0.16 8.73
CA VAL A 20 2.85 -0.09 7.29
C VAL A 20 2.12 1.06 6.60
N LEU A 21 0.99 1.46 7.15
CA LEU A 21 0.18 2.52 6.54
C LEU A 21 0.93 3.86 6.52
N ASP A 22 1.71 4.15 7.54
CA ASP A 22 2.49 5.38 7.58
C ASP A 22 3.52 5.42 6.47
N ILE A 23 4.13 4.28 6.15
CA ILE A 23 5.08 4.21 5.05
C ILE A 23 4.36 4.48 3.74
N ILE A 24 3.21 3.84 3.52
CA ILE A 24 2.46 4.00 2.29
C ILE A 24 1.99 5.44 2.14
N ASP A 25 1.59 6.07 3.23
CA ASP A 25 1.14 7.46 3.19
C ASP A 25 2.23 8.42 2.72
N ARG A 26 3.50 8.04 2.84
CA ARG A 26 4.60 8.89 2.41
C ARG A 26 4.91 8.78 0.93
N ILE A 27 4.40 7.76 0.25
CA ILE A 27 4.70 7.57 -1.18
C ILE A 27 4.04 8.71 -1.96
N PRO A 28 4.83 9.48 -2.71
CA PRO A 28 4.25 10.62 -3.44
C PRO A 28 3.44 10.17 -4.65
N PRO A 29 2.51 11.02 -5.12
CA PRO A 29 1.76 10.71 -6.34
C PRO A 29 2.72 10.50 -7.52
N GLY A 30 2.42 9.53 -8.36
CA GLY A 30 3.27 9.22 -9.51
C GLY A 30 4.40 8.28 -9.19
N ARG A 31 4.54 7.84 -7.92
CA ARG A 31 5.57 6.92 -7.51
C ARG A 31 4.94 5.73 -6.80
N VAL A 32 5.68 4.65 -6.70
CA VAL A 32 5.19 3.41 -6.06
C VAL A 32 6.27 2.76 -5.21
N MET A 33 5.85 1.91 -4.28
CA MET A 33 6.75 1.01 -3.55
C MET A 33 6.27 -0.42 -3.74
N ALA A 34 7.22 -1.35 -3.76
CA ALA A 34 6.88 -2.77 -3.83
C ALA A 34 6.56 -3.30 -2.44
N TYR A 35 5.66 -4.28 -2.37
CA TYR A 35 5.32 -4.95 -1.11
C TYR A 35 6.57 -5.40 -0.36
N GLY A 36 7.54 -5.97 -1.09
CA GLY A 36 8.76 -6.48 -0.46
C GLY A 36 9.58 -5.39 0.21
N LEU A 37 9.65 -4.22 -0.41
CA LEU A 37 10.40 -3.12 0.18
C LEU A 37 9.73 -2.60 1.45
N ILE A 38 8.40 -2.50 1.43
CA ILE A 38 7.66 -2.10 2.62
C ILE A 38 7.90 -3.10 3.73
N ALA A 39 7.83 -4.39 3.41
CA ALA A 39 8.04 -5.45 4.38
C ALA A 39 9.43 -5.38 5.00
N ASP A 40 10.46 -5.14 4.18
CA ASP A 40 11.81 -5.00 4.68
C ASP A 40 11.94 -3.82 5.63
N THR A 41 11.28 -2.74 5.32
CA THR A 41 11.34 -1.53 6.14
C THR A 41 10.75 -1.76 7.53
N VAL A 42 9.70 -2.59 7.62
CA VAL A 42 9.08 -2.91 8.91
C VAL A 42 9.56 -4.23 9.48
N ASP A 43 10.59 -4.83 8.85
CA ASP A 43 11.21 -6.07 9.31
C ASP A 43 10.18 -7.19 9.42
N ALA A 44 9.43 -7.41 8.33
CA ALA A 44 8.37 -8.41 8.32
C ALA A 44 8.31 -9.10 6.96
N HIS A 45 7.52 -10.17 6.91
CA HIS A 45 7.31 -10.89 5.66
C HIS A 45 6.31 -10.12 4.78
N PRO A 46 6.52 -10.08 3.45
CA PRO A 46 5.60 -9.37 2.55
C PRO A 46 4.14 -9.79 2.71
N ARG A 47 3.87 -11.03 3.09
CA ARG A 47 2.52 -11.50 3.31
C ARG A 47 1.79 -10.68 4.37
N LEU A 48 2.51 -10.21 5.38
CA LEU A 48 1.90 -9.42 6.43
C LEU A 48 1.51 -8.04 5.93
N VAL A 49 2.31 -7.48 5.02
CA VAL A 49 1.96 -6.21 4.39
C VAL A 49 0.68 -6.39 3.56
N GLY A 50 0.60 -7.50 2.80
CA GLY A 50 -0.60 -7.80 2.05
C GLY A 50 -1.84 -7.91 2.93
N ARG A 51 -1.69 -8.51 4.11
CA ARG A 51 -2.80 -8.64 5.05
C ARG A 51 -3.25 -7.28 5.56
N VAL A 52 -2.32 -6.39 5.86
CA VAL A 52 -2.65 -5.02 6.26
C VAL A 52 -3.42 -4.34 5.14
N MET A 53 -2.96 -4.50 3.89
CA MET A 53 -3.64 -3.90 2.75
C MET A 53 -5.06 -4.43 2.60
N THR A 54 -5.27 -5.73 2.84
CA THR A 54 -6.59 -6.31 2.73
C THR A 54 -7.58 -5.66 3.70
N HIS A 55 -7.13 -5.34 4.91
CA HIS A 55 -8.02 -4.82 5.94
C HIS A 55 -8.07 -3.30 6.01
N TRP A 56 -7.00 -2.62 5.62
CA TRP A 56 -6.86 -1.19 5.88
C TRP A 56 -6.58 -0.36 4.64
N ALA A 57 -6.77 -0.91 3.44
CA ALA A 57 -6.43 -0.20 2.21
C ALA A 57 -7.13 1.16 2.12
N ASP A 58 -8.36 1.24 2.57
CA ASP A 58 -9.11 2.48 2.46
C ASP A 58 -8.55 3.60 3.33
N GLU A 59 -7.63 3.28 4.24
CA GLU A 59 -7.03 4.25 5.12
C GLU A 59 -5.76 4.87 4.54
N THR A 60 -5.36 4.50 3.32
CA THR A 60 -4.10 4.95 2.77
C THR A 60 -4.13 4.99 1.25
N GLN A 61 -3.01 5.36 0.63
CA GLN A 61 -2.88 5.43 -0.82
C GLN A 61 -2.51 4.05 -1.36
N TRP A 62 -3.39 3.08 -1.17
CA TRP A 62 -3.14 1.67 -1.46
C TRP A 62 -2.67 1.41 -2.88
N HIS A 63 -3.12 2.22 -3.85
CA HIS A 63 -2.78 2.01 -5.26
C HIS A 63 -1.30 2.26 -5.55
N ARG A 64 -0.58 2.90 -4.63
CA ARG A 64 0.85 3.16 -4.80
C ARG A 64 1.72 2.01 -4.31
N VAL A 65 1.11 0.87 -3.96
CA VAL A 65 1.83 -0.35 -3.58
C VAL A 65 1.68 -1.35 -4.71
N VAL A 66 2.80 -1.92 -5.15
CA VAL A 66 2.81 -2.84 -6.28
C VAL A 66 3.59 -4.11 -5.94
N TYR A 67 3.42 -5.13 -6.78
CA TYR A 67 4.21 -6.34 -6.67
C TYR A 67 5.60 -6.11 -7.28
N ALA A 68 6.52 -7.04 -7.02
CA ALA A 68 7.91 -6.87 -7.44
C ALA A 68 8.09 -6.69 -8.94
N ASN A 69 7.15 -7.20 -9.74
CA ASN A 69 7.22 -7.07 -11.19
C ASN A 69 6.47 -5.85 -11.72
N GLY A 70 5.94 -5.00 -10.85
CA GLY A 70 5.21 -3.81 -11.27
C GLY A 70 3.71 -4.03 -11.40
N THR A 71 3.20 -5.22 -11.08
CA THR A 71 1.77 -5.46 -11.14
C THR A 71 1.06 -4.65 -10.05
N PRO A 72 0.04 -3.86 -10.40
CA PRO A 72 -0.69 -3.07 -9.41
C PRO A 72 -1.42 -3.94 -8.41
N ALA A 73 -1.66 -3.39 -7.22
CA ALA A 73 -2.43 -4.09 -6.20
C ALA A 73 -3.86 -4.33 -6.70
N THR A 74 -4.44 -5.46 -6.29
CA THR A 74 -5.75 -5.87 -6.76
C THR A 74 -6.82 -5.85 -5.67
N CYS A 75 -6.52 -5.28 -4.52
CA CYS A 75 -7.48 -5.27 -3.40
C CYS A 75 -8.76 -4.50 -3.73
N HIS A 76 -8.76 -3.68 -4.78
CA HIS A 76 -9.95 -2.99 -5.27
C HIS A 76 -10.14 -3.22 -6.77
N GLY A 77 -9.87 -4.43 -7.22
CA GLY A 77 -10.05 -4.80 -8.62
C GLY A 77 -9.07 -4.06 -9.53
N ASN A 78 -9.59 -3.42 -10.57
CA ASN A 78 -8.75 -2.71 -11.54
C ASN A 78 -8.63 -1.22 -11.23
N ASN A 79 -9.12 -0.77 -10.09
CA ASN A 79 -9.08 0.65 -9.77
C ASN A 79 -7.68 1.20 -9.63
N ALA A 80 -6.71 0.35 -9.28
CA ALA A 80 -5.33 0.81 -9.16
C ALA A 80 -4.81 1.40 -10.47
N LEU A 81 -5.10 0.74 -11.61
CA LEU A 81 -4.65 1.25 -12.90
C LEU A 81 -5.18 2.64 -13.19
N VAL A 82 -6.47 2.84 -12.90
CA VAL A 82 -7.09 4.14 -13.13
C VAL A 82 -6.41 5.21 -12.29
N LEU A 83 -6.19 4.92 -11.03
CA LEU A 83 -5.58 5.89 -10.12
C LEU A 83 -4.12 6.17 -10.48
N LEU A 84 -3.36 5.13 -10.80
CA LEU A 84 -1.95 5.29 -11.15
C LEU A 84 -1.80 6.13 -12.43
N ARG A 85 -2.61 5.84 -13.44
CA ARG A 85 -2.56 6.62 -14.68
C ARG A 85 -3.00 8.05 -14.43
N GLY A 86 -3.98 8.24 -13.56
CA GLY A 86 -4.43 9.58 -13.22
C GLY A 86 -3.37 10.42 -12.53
N GLU A 87 -2.42 9.77 -11.86
CA GLU A 87 -1.32 10.47 -11.19
C GLU A 87 -0.09 10.65 -12.08
N GLY A 88 -0.15 10.16 -13.31
CA GLY A 88 1.00 10.27 -14.20
C GLY A 88 2.10 9.27 -13.90
N THR A 89 1.79 8.17 -13.21
CA THR A 89 2.79 7.16 -12.88
C THR A 89 3.36 6.55 -14.16
N PRO A 90 4.68 6.43 -14.30
CA PRO A 90 5.27 5.77 -15.46
C PRO A 90 4.80 4.33 -15.58
N MET A 91 4.31 3.96 -16.76
CA MET A 91 3.72 2.64 -16.99
C MET A 91 4.28 2.02 -18.26
N HIS A 92 4.30 0.69 -18.28
CA HIS A 92 4.50 -0.09 -19.49
C HIS A 92 3.25 -0.95 -19.66
N GLY A 93 2.30 -0.49 -20.47
CA GLY A 93 1.01 -1.16 -20.56
C GLY A 93 0.32 -1.10 -19.21
N ASP A 94 -0.03 -2.25 -18.67
CA ASP A 94 -0.71 -2.34 -17.38
C ASP A 94 0.24 -2.60 -16.22
N LEU A 95 1.55 -2.57 -16.46
CA LEU A 95 2.54 -2.73 -15.41
C LEU A 95 3.20 -1.39 -15.13
N VAL A 96 3.54 -1.15 -13.87
CA VAL A 96 4.26 0.06 -13.50
C VAL A 96 5.71 -0.08 -13.95
N ASP A 97 6.25 1.00 -14.55
CA ASP A 97 7.64 1.07 -14.94
C ASP A 97 8.47 1.35 -13.69
N LEU A 98 8.97 0.28 -13.08
CA LEU A 98 9.69 0.41 -11.80
C LEU A 98 10.99 1.17 -11.91
N VAL A 99 11.59 1.19 -13.10
CA VAL A 99 12.84 1.94 -13.29
C VAL A 99 12.61 3.42 -13.02
N HIS A 100 11.45 3.95 -13.45
CA HIS A 100 11.18 5.37 -13.36
C HIS A 100 10.21 5.73 -12.23
N ALA A 101 9.44 4.78 -11.72
CA ALA A 101 8.40 5.07 -10.74
C ALA A 101 8.74 4.66 -9.32
N LEU A 102 9.73 3.80 -9.12
CA LEU A 102 10.01 3.27 -7.79
C LEU A 102 10.47 4.37 -6.84
N TRP A 103 9.88 4.37 -5.65
CA TRP A 103 10.24 5.30 -4.59
C TRP A 103 10.76 4.46 -3.42
N ASP A 104 11.88 4.82 -2.89
CA ASP A 104 12.51 4.02 -1.84
C ASP A 104 12.65 4.80 -0.52
N GLY A 105 11.90 5.83 -0.40
CA GLY A 105 11.97 6.64 0.80
C GLY A 105 12.95 7.76 0.64
#